data_1045e3bb17ba9a82df756e2505aad143
#
_entry.id   1045e3bb17ba9a82df756e2505aad143
#
_cell.length_a   1.000
_cell.length_b   1.000
_cell.length_c   1.000
_cell.angle_alpha   90.00
_cell.angle_beta   90.00
_cell.angle_gamma   90.00
#
_symmetry.space_group_name_H-M   'P 1'
#
loop_
_entity.id
_entity.type
_entity.pdbx_description
1 polymer ?
#
loop_
_entity_poly.entity_id
_entity_poly.type
_entity_poly.pdbx_seq_one_letter_code
_entity_poly.pdbx_strand_id
1 'polypeptide(L)' 'MKQEFKVRHVQWGEWFTFIPGQPGSSDKALRDAVWDARKRIVNKYPDADCETIRVTVEDETYVYMGWRAKATILEYI' A
#
# COMPACT_ATOMS: atom_id res chain seq x y z
N MET A 1 4.87 9.84 -27.06
CA MET A 1 5.61 10.51 -25.98
C MET A 1 5.43 9.75 -24.70
N LYS A 2 6.52 9.49 -24.01
CA LYS A 2 6.47 8.85 -22.69
C LYS A 2 6.15 9.92 -21.65
N GLN A 3 5.10 9.70 -20.88
CA GLN A 3 4.83 10.51 -19.71
C GLN A 3 5.66 9.94 -18.56
N GLU A 4 6.41 10.79 -17.91
CA GLU A 4 7.16 10.43 -16.72
C GLU A 4 6.29 10.68 -15.49
N PHE A 5 6.49 9.82 -14.48
CA PHE A 5 5.80 9.96 -13.21
C PHE A 5 6.76 10.49 -12.17
N LYS A 6 6.30 11.44 -11.38
CA LYS A 6 7.00 11.92 -10.22
C LYS A 6 6.20 11.52 -8.99
N VAL A 7 6.87 10.89 -8.03
CA VAL A 7 6.24 10.58 -6.75
C VAL A 7 6.11 11.86 -5.96
N ARG A 8 4.89 12.24 -5.64
CA ARG A 8 4.61 13.47 -4.91
C ARG A 8 4.59 13.26 -3.42
N HIS A 9 3.91 12.21 -2.98
CA HIS A 9 3.80 11.87 -1.56
C HIS A 9 3.86 10.37 -1.38
N VAL A 10 4.37 9.96 -0.24
CA VAL A 10 4.47 8.54 0.15
C VAL A 10 3.87 8.37 1.54
N GLN A 11 3.06 7.35 1.70
CA GLN A 11 2.53 6.97 2.99
C GLN A 11 2.66 5.47 3.18
N TRP A 12 3.32 5.07 4.25
CA TRP A 12 3.43 3.67 4.63
C TRP A 12 2.25 3.28 5.52
N GLY A 13 1.70 2.09 5.27
CA GLY A 13 0.71 1.48 6.14
C GLY A 13 1.35 0.68 7.27
N GLU A 14 0.50 0.06 8.07
CA GLU A 14 0.93 -0.84 9.14
C GLU A 14 1.25 -2.23 8.60
N TRP A 15 1.96 -3.02 9.41
CA TRP A 15 2.15 -4.43 9.16
C TRP A 15 0.89 -5.21 9.52
N PHE A 16 0.46 -6.07 8.60
CA PHE A 16 -0.65 -6.99 8.85
C PHE A 16 -0.08 -8.40 8.80
N THR A 17 -0.02 -9.02 9.97
CA THR A 17 0.55 -10.35 10.13
C THR A 17 -0.46 -11.43 9.79
N PHE A 18 0.03 -12.59 9.38
CA PHE A 18 -0.81 -13.76 9.13
C PHE A 18 -0.21 -14.99 9.82
N ILE A 19 -1.04 -16.01 9.99
CA ILE A 19 -0.65 -17.29 10.61
C ILE A 19 -0.31 -18.28 9.50
N PRO A 20 0.96 -18.74 9.38
CA PRO A 20 1.32 -19.70 8.35
C PRO A 20 0.49 -20.98 8.47
N GLY A 21 0.06 -21.51 7.32
CA GLY A 21 -0.74 -22.73 7.27
C GLY A 21 -2.22 -22.54 7.50
N GLN A 22 -2.67 -21.36 7.89
CA GLN A 22 -4.10 -21.06 8.02
C GLN A 22 -4.65 -20.60 6.67
N PRO A 23 -5.64 -21.29 6.06
CA PRO A 23 -6.18 -20.92 4.76
C PRO A 23 -6.75 -19.51 4.73
N GLY A 24 -6.37 -18.72 3.73
CA GLY A 24 -6.87 -17.36 3.53
C GLY A 24 -6.27 -16.30 4.43
N SER A 25 -5.45 -16.66 5.41
CA SER A 25 -4.84 -15.71 6.34
C SER A 25 -3.91 -14.72 5.64
N SER A 26 -3.05 -15.21 4.74
CA SER A 26 -2.15 -14.36 3.98
C SER A 26 -2.90 -13.41 3.04
N ASP A 27 -3.92 -13.91 2.35
CA ASP A 27 -4.72 -13.09 1.43
C ASP A 27 -5.46 -11.97 2.16
N LYS A 28 -6.00 -12.27 3.35
CA LYS A 28 -6.67 -11.28 4.16
C LYS A 28 -5.70 -10.20 4.63
N ALA A 29 -4.54 -10.61 5.13
CA ALA A 29 -3.52 -9.67 5.58
C ALA A 29 -3.05 -8.76 4.43
N LEU A 30 -2.89 -9.30 3.24
CA LEU A 30 -2.51 -8.55 2.05
C LEU A 30 -3.56 -7.49 1.70
N ARG A 31 -4.85 -7.87 1.66
CA ARG A 31 -5.94 -6.94 1.37
C ARG A 31 -6.04 -5.85 2.43
N ASP A 32 -5.90 -6.23 3.70
CA ASP A 32 -5.94 -5.27 4.81
C ASP A 32 -4.77 -4.28 4.71
N ALA A 33 -3.58 -4.74 4.34
CA ALA A 33 -2.42 -3.86 4.16
C ALA A 33 -2.64 -2.85 3.04
N VAL A 34 -3.18 -3.30 1.90
CA VAL A 34 -3.48 -2.42 0.76
C VAL A 34 -4.53 -1.37 1.13
N TRP A 35 -5.60 -1.80 1.78
CA TRP A 35 -6.68 -0.92 2.24
C TRP A 35 -6.17 0.13 3.22
N ASP A 36 -5.37 -0.31 4.20
CA ASP A 36 -4.80 0.57 5.23
C ASP A 36 -3.92 1.66 4.62
N ALA A 37 -3.00 1.29 3.73
CA ALA A 37 -2.12 2.25 3.08
C ALA A 37 -2.89 3.28 2.27
N ARG A 38 -3.88 2.82 1.50
CA ARG A 38 -4.74 3.69 0.70
C ARG A 38 -5.53 4.65 1.57
N LYS A 39 -6.14 4.14 2.64
CA LYS A 39 -6.90 4.95 3.58
C LYS A 39 -6.04 6.02 4.24
N ARG A 40 -4.82 5.66 4.64
CA ARG A 40 -3.89 6.60 5.28
C ARG A 40 -3.51 7.76 4.36
N ILE A 41 -3.19 7.45 3.09
CA ILE A 41 -2.79 8.50 2.17
C ILE A 41 -3.95 9.42 1.81
N VAL A 42 -5.16 8.88 1.66
CA VAL A 42 -6.36 9.67 1.39
C VAL A 42 -6.70 10.57 2.57
N ASN A 43 -6.58 10.06 3.80
CA ASN A 43 -6.84 10.85 4.99
C ASN A 43 -5.83 12.00 5.16
N LYS A 44 -4.58 11.76 4.78
CA LYS A 44 -3.54 12.76 4.88
C LYS A 44 -3.61 13.81 3.75
N TYR A 45 -4.02 13.40 2.58
CA TYR A 45 -4.12 14.24 1.39
C TYR A 45 -5.50 14.09 0.75
N PRO A 46 -6.56 14.64 1.36
CA PRO A 46 -7.93 14.41 0.90
C PRO A 46 -8.24 15.01 -0.47
N ASP A 47 -7.43 15.97 -0.91
CA ASP A 47 -7.61 16.61 -2.23
C ASP A 47 -6.93 15.84 -3.36
N ALA A 48 -6.25 14.74 -3.05
CA ALA A 48 -5.56 13.95 -4.06
C ALA A 48 -6.54 13.23 -4.96
N ASP A 49 -6.23 13.20 -6.26
CA ASP A 49 -7.00 12.45 -7.22
C ASP A 49 -6.76 10.94 -7.01
N CYS A 50 -7.84 10.20 -6.78
CA CYS A 50 -7.78 8.77 -6.55
C CYS A 50 -7.11 8.01 -7.70
N GLU A 51 -7.20 8.50 -8.93
CA GLU A 51 -6.57 7.88 -10.09
C GLU A 51 -5.05 7.95 -10.07
N THR A 52 -4.50 8.90 -9.33
CA THR A 52 -3.05 9.08 -9.20
C THR A 52 -2.45 8.28 -8.06
N ILE A 53 -3.28 7.64 -7.24
CA ILE A 53 -2.81 6.84 -6.11
C ILE A 53 -2.39 5.46 -6.60
N ARG A 54 -1.17 5.07 -6.26
CA ARG A 54 -0.64 3.73 -6.54
C ARG A 54 -0.27 3.07 -5.23
N VAL A 55 -0.56 1.78 -5.12
CA VAL A 55 -0.26 1.01 -3.93
C VAL A 55 0.66 -0.14 -4.32
N THR A 56 1.79 -0.23 -3.64
CA THR A 56 2.73 -1.35 -3.78
C THR A 56 2.84 -2.09 -2.47
N VAL A 57 3.15 -3.36 -2.53
CA VAL A 57 3.14 -4.24 -1.36
C VAL A 57 4.54 -4.75 -1.09
N GLU A 58 4.92 -4.78 0.19
CA GLU A 58 6.14 -5.43 0.65
C GLU A 58 5.81 -6.64 1.51
N ASP A 59 6.57 -7.70 1.32
CA ASP A 59 6.42 -8.97 2.00
C ASP A 59 7.59 -9.16 2.96
N GLU A 60 7.31 -9.29 4.25
CA GLU A 60 8.31 -9.54 5.29
C GLU A 60 8.06 -10.90 5.94
N THR A 61 7.99 -11.92 5.09
CA THR A 61 7.67 -13.28 5.55
C THR A 61 8.72 -13.89 6.47
N TYR A 62 9.97 -13.44 6.38
CA TYR A 62 11.05 -13.96 7.22
C TYR A 62 10.97 -13.50 8.66
N VAL A 63 10.61 -12.24 8.88
CA VAL A 63 10.67 -11.63 10.20
C VAL A 63 9.29 -11.53 10.83
N TYR A 64 8.31 -11.09 10.05
CA TYR A 64 6.99 -10.74 10.59
C TYR A 64 5.86 -11.62 10.10
N MET A 65 6.11 -12.48 9.11
CA MET A 65 5.02 -13.25 8.47
C MET A 65 3.84 -12.34 8.15
N GLY A 66 4.10 -11.27 7.40
CA GLY A 66 3.08 -10.27 7.18
C GLY A 66 3.29 -9.46 5.93
N TRP A 67 2.34 -8.58 5.68
CA TRP A 67 2.32 -7.68 4.54
C TRP A 67 2.25 -6.23 5.02
N ARG A 68 2.96 -5.37 4.33
CA ARG A 68 2.82 -3.92 4.48
C ARG A 68 2.72 -3.31 3.10
N ALA A 69 1.85 -2.33 2.94
CA ALA A 69 1.72 -1.63 1.67
C ALA A 69 2.23 -0.20 1.79
N LYS A 70 2.68 0.31 0.65
CA LYS A 70 3.09 1.71 0.50
C LYS A 70 2.16 2.35 -0.53
N ALA A 71 1.49 3.42 -0.14
CA ALA A 71 0.67 4.20 -1.05
C ALA A 71 1.45 5.43 -1.50
N THR A 72 1.38 5.74 -2.78
CA THR A 72 2.06 6.91 -3.36
C THR A 72 1.06 7.72 -4.18
N ILE A 73 1.25 9.03 -4.19
CA ILE A 73 0.53 9.92 -5.11
C ILE A 73 1.50 10.29 -6.21
N LEU A 74 1.09 10.02 -7.45
CA LEU A 74 1.89 10.30 -8.63
C LEU A 74 1.43 11.58 -9.30
N GLU A 75 2.38 12.32 -9.84
CA GLU A 75 2.14 13.50 -10.64
C GLU A 75 2.76 13.28 -12.01
N TYR A 76 2.05 13.65 -13.06
CA TYR A 76 2.58 13.61 -14.42
C TYR A 76 3.45 14.83 -14.67
N ILE A 77 4.59 14.58 -15.25
CA ILE A 77 5.50 15.65 -15.63
C ILE A 77 5.27 16.02 -17.09
#